data_535755fbdabb9b3badd97078931ad6de
#
_entry.id   535755fbdabb9b3badd97078931ad6de
#
_cell.length_a   1.000
_cell.length_b   1.000
_cell.length_c   1.000
_cell.angle_alpha   90.00
_cell.angle_beta   90.00
_cell.angle_gamma   90.00
#
_symmetry.space_group_name_H-M   'P 1'
#
loop_
_entity.id
_entity.type
_entity.pdbx_description
1 polymer ?
#
loop_
_entity_poly.entity_id
_entity_poly.type
_entity_poly.pdbx_seq_one_letter_code
_entity_poly.pdbx_strand_id
1 'polypeptide(L)'
;MTHHFLKKTAGLIRAIEPLRLIRPISPIGRAGLFLMAWCCLMTLTACESEDYETGDDEYSYMRADFVEARSAEAKSLAHAITDDGDSLVFDDHLACSWATTADSTYRALLYYHVDKEGSNHVKGISAKQVLVLRLPAKRTKSTPTDPLAFESAWMSTNGKYVNLGLNVKIGKTGEEDKKQALGVVRDTIVALDDGRREHRLRLLHDQNDVPQNYSSKVYVSIPMDGFDPGDLILIDINTYDGPLTRTFEVTPL
;
A
#
# COMPACT_ATOMS: atom_id res chain seq x y z
N MET A 1 17.61 -61.09 20.35
CA MET A 1 16.65 -61.29 21.43
C MET A 1 15.35 -60.70 20.91
N THR A 2 14.52 -61.53 20.24
CA THR A 2 13.34 -62.26 20.78
C THR A 2 12.26 -61.30 21.31
N HIS A 3 11.04 -61.26 20.90
CA HIS A 3 9.99 -62.16 20.43
C HIS A 3 8.78 -61.30 20.07
N HIS A 4 8.18 -61.50 18.89
CA HIS A 4 6.88 -62.14 18.73
C HIS A 4 5.72 -61.61 19.61
N PHE A 5 4.64 -61.11 18.98
CA PHE A 5 3.30 -61.71 19.16
C PHE A 5 2.36 -61.30 18.00
N LEU A 6 2.08 -62.29 17.16
CA LEU A 6 0.89 -62.33 16.30
C LEU A 6 -0.33 -62.66 17.16
N LYS A 7 -1.46 -62.05 16.92
CA LYS A 7 -2.79 -62.68 17.18
C LYS A 7 -3.78 -62.36 16.07
N LYS A 8 -4.14 -63.45 15.38
CA LYS A 8 -5.29 -63.66 14.52
C LYS A 8 -6.59 -63.39 15.28
N THR A 9 -7.58 -62.81 14.58
CA THR A 9 -8.97 -63.26 14.75
C THR A 9 -9.70 -63.22 13.43
N ALA A 10 -10.25 -64.38 13.11
CA ALA A 10 -11.01 -64.72 11.92
C ALA A 10 -12.47 -64.30 12.01
N GLY A 11 -13.05 -64.02 10.85
CA GLY A 11 -14.34 -64.50 10.43
C GLY A 11 -15.60 -63.83 10.99
N LEU A 12 -16.33 -63.17 10.11
CA LEU A 12 -17.76 -63.41 9.99
C LEU A 12 -18.24 -63.01 8.59
N ILE A 13 -18.39 -64.02 7.75
CA ILE A 13 -19.20 -63.91 6.51
C ILE A 13 -20.63 -63.91 6.93
N ARG A 14 -21.38 -62.84 6.69
CA ARG A 14 -22.82 -62.79 6.81
C ARG A 14 -23.45 -62.74 5.42
N ALA A 15 -24.35 -63.68 5.20
CA ALA A 15 -25.07 -64.02 4.02
C ALA A 15 -25.81 -62.84 3.38
N ILE A 16 -25.81 -62.83 2.07
CA ILE A 16 -26.60 -61.96 1.20
C ILE A 16 -28.02 -62.53 1.17
N GLU A 17 -28.99 -61.79 1.71
CA GLU A 17 -30.42 -62.10 1.50
C GLU A 17 -30.91 -61.57 0.14
N PRO A 18 -31.82 -62.27 -0.56
CA PRO A 18 -32.25 -61.92 -1.89
C PRO A 18 -33.24 -60.74 -1.90
N LEU A 19 -33.08 -59.89 -2.94
CA LEU A 19 -33.94 -58.77 -3.28
C LEU A 19 -35.42 -59.14 -3.21
N ARG A 20 -36.17 -58.45 -2.34
CA ARG A 20 -37.63 -58.48 -2.36
C ARG A 20 -38.15 -57.63 -3.52
N LEU A 21 -39.11 -58.20 -4.25
CA LEU A 21 -39.90 -57.70 -5.36
C LEU A 21 -40.22 -56.19 -5.22
N ILE A 22 -39.89 -55.48 -6.30
CA ILE A 22 -40.38 -54.14 -6.57
C ILE A 22 -41.87 -54.20 -6.82
N ARG A 23 -42.69 -53.64 -5.92
CA ARG A 23 -44.13 -53.46 -6.13
C ARG A 23 -44.32 -52.43 -7.26
N PRO A 24 -45.30 -52.64 -8.18
CA PRO A 24 -45.60 -51.69 -9.23
C PRO A 24 -46.10 -50.38 -8.62
N ILE A 25 -45.46 -49.28 -9.00
CA ILE A 25 -45.80 -47.91 -8.59
C ILE A 25 -47.15 -47.57 -9.22
N SER A 26 -48.13 -47.15 -8.41
CA SER A 26 -49.47 -46.73 -8.86
C SER A 26 -49.35 -45.56 -9.89
N PRO A 27 -50.34 -45.43 -10.80
CA PRO A 27 -50.32 -44.39 -11.84
C PRO A 27 -50.19 -42.95 -11.25
N ILE A 28 -50.67 -42.74 -10.02
CA ILE A 28 -50.56 -41.47 -9.32
C ILE A 28 -49.10 -41.18 -8.89
N GLY A 29 -48.33 -42.22 -8.51
CA GLY A 29 -46.91 -42.08 -8.20
C GLY A 29 -46.05 -41.74 -9.46
N ARG A 30 -46.47 -42.20 -10.62
CA ARG A 30 -45.76 -41.87 -11.92
C ARG A 30 -45.98 -40.42 -12.32
N ALA A 31 -47.19 -39.87 -12.13
CA ALA A 31 -47.47 -38.45 -12.39
C ALA A 31 -46.68 -37.52 -11.43
N GLY A 32 -46.56 -37.90 -10.13
CA GLY A 32 -45.76 -37.16 -9.14
C GLY A 32 -44.25 -37.14 -9.48
N LEU A 33 -43.73 -38.29 -9.96
CA LEU A 33 -42.33 -38.39 -10.36
C LEU A 33 -42.01 -37.51 -11.60
N PHE A 34 -42.94 -37.45 -12.57
CA PHE A 34 -42.81 -36.56 -13.72
C PHE A 34 -42.90 -35.08 -13.34
N LEU A 35 -43.79 -34.72 -12.40
CA LEU A 35 -43.91 -33.35 -11.92
C LEU A 35 -42.64 -32.90 -11.15
N MET A 36 -42.08 -33.79 -10.34
CA MET A 36 -40.85 -33.50 -9.57
C MET A 36 -39.61 -33.41 -10.50
N ALA A 37 -39.51 -34.26 -11.52
CA ALA A 37 -38.45 -34.17 -12.53
C ALA A 37 -38.59 -32.90 -13.39
N TRP A 38 -39.83 -32.45 -13.70
CA TRP A 38 -40.05 -31.19 -14.45
C TRP A 38 -39.69 -29.96 -13.60
N CYS A 39 -40.00 -29.95 -12.31
CA CYS A 39 -39.57 -28.88 -11.38
C CYS A 39 -38.03 -28.81 -11.26
N CYS A 40 -37.36 -29.96 -11.18
CA CYS A 40 -35.88 -29.99 -11.13
C CYS A 40 -35.23 -29.51 -12.44
N LEU A 41 -35.88 -29.69 -13.61
CA LEU A 41 -35.36 -29.18 -14.88
C LEU A 41 -35.51 -27.66 -15.02
N MET A 42 -36.50 -27.06 -14.35
CA MET A 42 -36.72 -25.60 -14.40
C MET A 42 -35.81 -24.83 -13.46
N THR A 43 -35.11 -25.48 -12.54
CA THR A 43 -34.16 -24.81 -11.63
C THR A 43 -32.74 -24.70 -12.19
N LEU A 44 -32.48 -25.29 -13.37
CA LEU A 44 -31.15 -25.23 -14.01
C LEU A 44 -30.96 -24.05 -14.98
N THR A 45 -31.99 -23.23 -15.19
CA THR A 45 -31.91 -22.04 -16.07
C THR A 45 -31.86 -20.72 -15.33
N ALA A 46 -31.71 -20.71 -14.00
CA ALA A 46 -31.66 -19.50 -13.19
C ALA A 46 -30.26 -19.21 -12.65
N CYS A 47 -29.25 -19.32 -13.51
CA CYS A 47 -27.96 -18.68 -13.33
C CYS A 47 -27.50 -18.24 -14.71
N GLU A 48 -28.17 -17.26 -15.32
CA GLU A 48 -27.42 -16.27 -16.07
C GLU A 48 -26.74 -15.44 -14.99
N SER A 49 -25.48 -15.75 -14.69
CA SER A 49 -24.57 -14.74 -14.23
C SER A 49 -24.61 -13.68 -15.33
N GLU A 50 -25.30 -12.57 -15.11
CA GLU A 50 -24.91 -11.35 -15.80
C GLU A 50 -23.41 -11.28 -15.55
N ASP A 51 -22.64 -11.47 -16.60
CA ASP A 51 -21.24 -11.08 -16.59
C ASP A 51 -21.29 -9.65 -16.09
N TYR A 52 -20.88 -9.44 -14.84
CA TYR A 52 -20.51 -8.11 -14.39
C TYR A 52 -19.55 -7.63 -15.45
N GLU A 53 -19.98 -6.66 -16.25
CA GLU A 53 -19.05 -5.94 -17.11
C GLU A 53 -17.88 -5.62 -16.20
N THR A 54 -16.78 -6.33 -16.42
CA THR A 54 -15.52 -6.09 -15.72
C THR A 54 -15.25 -4.64 -16.02
N GLY A 55 -15.48 -3.79 -14.98
CA GLY A 55 -15.61 -2.37 -15.16
C GLY A 55 -14.45 -1.82 -15.97
N ASP A 56 -14.70 -1.53 -17.21
CA ASP A 56 -13.89 -0.67 -18.08
C ASP A 56 -14.18 0.81 -17.73
N ASP A 57 -14.50 1.05 -16.45
CA ASP A 57 -14.65 2.39 -15.93
C ASP A 57 -13.29 3.11 -15.91
N GLU A 58 -13.32 4.40 -16.14
CA GLU A 58 -12.16 5.32 -16.14
C GLU A 58 -11.17 5.09 -14.98
N TYR A 59 -11.61 4.46 -13.89
CA TYR A 59 -10.80 4.15 -12.70
C TYR A 59 -10.19 2.74 -12.69
N SER A 60 -10.56 1.84 -13.60
CA SER A 60 -10.08 0.45 -13.63
C SER A 60 -8.60 0.34 -13.99
N TYR A 61 -8.04 1.33 -14.67
CA TYR A 61 -6.64 1.42 -15.07
C TYR A 61 -5.89 2.56 -14.36
N MET A 62 -6.43 3.04 -13.24
CA MET A 62 -5.78 4.08 -12.45
C MET A 62 -4.53 3.54 -11.77
N ARG A 63 -3.42 4.24 -11.96
CA ARG A 63 -2.16 4.02 -11.25
C ARG A 63 -1.95 5.10 -10.21
N ALA A 64 -1.15 4.77 -9.19
CA ALA A 64 -0.78 5.67 -8.12
C ALA A 64 0.71 5.51 -7.82
N ASP A 65 1.53 6.49 -8.20
CA ASP A 65 2.98 6.43 -8.05
C ASP A 65 3.53 7.66 -7.33
N PHE A 66 4.60 7.41 -6.58
CA PHE A 66 5.42 8.50 -6.06
C PHE A 66 6.29 9.05 -7.17
N VAL A 67 6.23 10.38 -7.36
CA VAL A 67 6.86 11.04 -8.49
C VAL A 67 7.62 12.30 -8.08
N GLU A 68 8.60 12.67 -8.89
CA GLU A 68 9.13 14.03 -9.00
C GLU A 68 8.36 14.73 -10.13
N ALA A 69 7.34 15.53 -9.77
CA ALA A 69 6.48 16.23 -10.72
C ALA A 69 7.00 17.64 -10.97
N ARG A 70 7.07 18.06 -12.24
CA ARG A 70 7.54 19.39 -12.62
C ARG A 70 6.39 20.28 -13.09
N SER A 71 6.36 21.47 -12.54
CA SER A 71 5.46 22.54 -12.99
C SER A 71 6.02 23.24 -14.23
N ALA A 72 5.21 23.39 -15.27
CA ALA A 72 5.51 24.30 -16.37
C ALA A 72 5.19 25.74 -15.98
N GLU A 73 4.04 25.91 -15.32
CA GLU A 73 3.53 27.18 -14.81
C GLU A 73 3.12 27.01 -13.34
N ALA A 74 2.94 28.11 -12.63
CA ALA A 74 2.39 28.07 -11.28
C ALA A 74 1.03 27.37 -11.27
N LYS A 75 0.83 26.44 -10.31
CA LYS A 75 -0.36 25.64 -10.13
C LYS A 75 -0.69 24.65 -11.26
N SER A 76 0.30 24.29 -12.07
CA SER A 76 0.12 23.41 -13.23
C SER A 76 1.31 22.47 -13.37
N LEU A 77 1.08 21.15 -13.33
CA LEU A 77 2.09 20.13 -13.57
C LEU A 77 2.02 19.66 -15.03
N ALA A 78 3.18 19.57 -15.69
CA ALA A 78 3.29 19.21 -17.10
C ALA A 78 3.86 17.79 -17.30
N HIS A 79 4.77 17.36 -16.46
CA HIS A 79 5.38 16.03 -16.52
C HIS A 79 5.83 15.56 -15.15
N ALA A 80 6.14 14.28 -15.05
CA ALA A 80 6.63 13.67 -13.82
C ALA A 80 7.61 12.53 -14.12
N ILE A 81 8.48 12.22 -13.15
CA ILE A 81 9.35 11.04 -13.17
C ILE A 81 8.94 10.18 -11.95
N THR A 82 8.60 8.94 -12.20
CA THR A 82 8.22 7.99 -11.14
C THR A 82 9.45 7.51 -10.35
N ASP A 83 9.22 6.87 -9.21
CA ASP A 83 10.29 6.22 -8.45
C ASP A 83 10.92 5.03 -9.18
N ASP A 84 10.23 4.47 -10.16
CA ASP A 84 10.73 3.43 -11.06
C ASP A 84 11.55 3.99 -12.24
N GLY A 85 11.59 5.32 -12.38
CA GLY A 85 12.34 6.01 -13.45
C GLY A 85 11.53 6.29 -14.72
N ASP A 86 10.25 5.94 -14.75
CA ASP A 86 9.38 6.21 -15.89
C ASP A 86 9.11 7.71 -16.02
N SER A 87 9.29 8.23 -17.24
CA SER A 87 8.97 9.61 -17.57
C SER A 87 7.53 9.71 -18.07
N LEU A 88 6.70 10.47 -17.36
CA LEU A 88 5.30 10.69 -17.66
C LEU A 88 5.09 12.11 -18.20
N VAL A 89 4.37 12.23 -19.31
CA VAL A 89 3.96 13.50 -19.92
C VAL A 89 2.45 13.59 -19.80
N PHE A 90 1.93 14.66 -19.21
CA PHE A 90 0.49 14.84 -19.10
C PHE A 90 -0.09 15.37 -20.41
N ASP A 91 -1.11 14.67 -20.95
CA ASP A 91 -1.82 15.11 -22.16
C ASP A 91 -2.45 16.49 -21.97
N ASP A 92 -3.06 16.70 -20.79
CA ASP A 92 -3.48 17.99 -20.30
C ASP A 92 -2.72 18.32 -19.02
N HIS A 93 -2.25 19.55 -18.88
CA HIS A 93 -1.59 19.96 -17.65
C HIS A 93 -2.46 19.73 -16.42
N LEU A 94 -1.91 19.05 -15.42
CA LEU A 94 -2.65 18.74 -14.19
C LEU A 94 -2.67 19.95 -13.25
N ALA A 95 -3.85 20.48 -12.96
CA ALA A 95 -4.03 21.58 -12.04
C ALA A 95 -3.73 21.18 -10.59
N CYS A 96 -2.77 21.87 -9.93
CA CYS A 96 -2.33 21.60 -8.56
C CYS A 96 -2.08 22.90 -7.80
N SER A 97 -3.01 23.29 -6.93
CA SER A 97 -2.96 24.57 -6.20
C SER A 97 -1.71 24.76 -5.33
N TRP A 98 -1.10 23.67 -4.88
CA TRP A 98 0.11 23.66 -4.05
C TRP A 98 1.42 23.80 -4.85
N ALA A 99 1.40 23.62 -6.18
CA ALA A 99 2.57 23.79 -7.05
C ALA A 99 2.74 25.27 -7.42
N THR A 100 3.10 26.11 -6.45
CA THR A 100 3.00 27.58 -6.55
C THR A 100 4.07 28.24 -7.41
N THR A 101 5.17 27.55 -7.72
CA THR A 101 6.32 28.12 -8.46
C THR A 101 6.43 27.44 -9.82
N ALA A 102 6.57 28.22 -10.88
CA ALA A 102 6.86 27.71 -12.22
C ALA A 102 8.26 27.08 -12.28
N ASP A 103 8.48 26.22 -13.25
CA ASP A 103 9.76 25.52 -13.51
C ASP A 103 10.38 24.83 -12.27
N SER A 104 9.53 24.38 -11.33
CA SER A 104 9.96 23.78 -10.08
C SER A 104 9.56 22.31 -10.01
N THR A 105 10.38 21.52 -9.29
CA THR A 105 10.14 20.11 -9.06
C THR A 105 9.52 19.91 -7.67
N TYR A 106 8.47 19.13 -7.62
CA TYR A 106 7.73 18.80 -6.41
C TYR A 106 7.66 17.29 -6.21
N ARG A 107 7.81 16.84 -4.99
CA ARG A 107 7.53 15.45 -4.61
C ARG A 107 6.03 15.27 -4.44
N ALA A 108 5.44 14.28 -5.11
CA ALA A 108 4.00 14.05 -5.07
C ALA A 108 3.65 12.56 -5.14
N LEU A 109 2.47 12.19 -4.64
CA LEU A 109 1.76 10.98 -4.98
C LEU A 109 0.78 11.33 -6.11
N LEU A 110 1.05 10.82 -7.29
CA LEU A 110 0.29 11.08 -8.51
C LEU A 110 -0.69 9.94 -8.77
N TYR A 111 -1.93 10.29 -9.05
CA TYR A 111 -2.96 9.39 -9.57
C TYR A 111 -3.19 9.72 -11.04
N TYR A 112 -3.09 8.72 -11.90
CA TYR A 112 -3.17 8.92 -13.35
C TYR A 112 -3.69 7.67 -14.06
N HIS A 113 -4.12 7.87 -15.29
CA HIS A 113 -4.59 6.83 -16.18
C HIS A 113 -3.64 6.67 -17.35
N VAL A 114 -3.39 5.42 -17.75
CA VAL A 114 -2.55 5.08 -18.91
C VAL A 114 -3.47 4.57 -20.02
N ASP A 115 -3.67 5.38 -21.06
CA ASP A 115 -4.58 5.04 -22.15
C ASP A 115 -4.07 3.88 -23.03
N LYS A 116 -2.75 3.74 -23.15
CA LYS A 116 -2.11 2.68 -23.96
C LYS A 116 -0.92 2.11 -23.22
N GLU A 117 -0.84 0.80 -23.18
CA GLU A 117 0.31 0.11 -22.62
C GLU A 117 1.61 0.55 -23.31
N GLY A 118 2.62 0.91 -22.52
CA GLY A 118 3.91 1.41 -23.01
C GLY A 118 3.93 2.87 -23.47
N SER A 119 2.82 3.60 -23.35
CA SER A 119 2.79 5.05 -23.56
C SER A 119 3.37 5.78 -22.35
N ASN A 120 4.18 6.82 -22.58
CA ASN A 120 4.58 7.77 -21.55
C ASN A 120 3.61 8.97 -21.46
N HIS A 121 2.65 9.06 -22.36
CA HIS A 121 1.57 10.02 -22.30
C HIS A 121 0.47 9.50 -21.37
N VAL A 122 0.04 10.31 -20.42
CA VAL A 122 -0.90 9.93 -19.38
C VAL A 122 -1.92 11.02 -19.10
N LYS A 123 -3.12 10.61 -18.73
CA LYS A 123 -4.14 11.52 -18.22
C LYS A 123 -3.97 11.64 -16.70
N GLY A 124 -3.50 12.79 -16.23
CA GLY A 124 -3.41 13.09 -14.79
C GLY A 124 -4.80 13.24 -14.18
N ILE A 125 -5.07 12.53 -13.08
CA ILE A 125 -6.35 12.59 -12.34
C ILE A 125 -6.23 13.54 -11.16
N SER A 126 -5.23 13.30 -10.31
CA SER A 126 -4.95 14.15 -9.15
C SER A 126 -3.53 13.95 -8.66
N ALA A 127 -2.98 14.93 -7.96
CA ALA A 127 -1.70 14.80 -7.28
C ALA A 127 -1.78 15.35 -5.85
N LYS A 128 -1.25 14.59 -4.90
CA LYS A 128 -1.11 15.00 -3.50
C LYS A 128 0.35 15.30 -3.22
N GLN A 129 0.64 16.50 -2.71
CA GLN A 129 2.00 16.85 -2.32
C GLN A 129 2.51 15.90 -1.24
N VAL A 130 3.74 15.41 -1.40
CA VAL A 130 4.47 14.62 -0.40
C VAL A 130 5.51 15.51 0.27
N LEU A 131 5.51 15.54 1.59
CA LEU A 131 6.45 16.34 2.35
C LEU A 131 7.85 15.75 2.25
N VAL A 132 8.82 16.57 1.84
CA VAL A 132 10.23 16.19 1.78
C VAL A 132 10.93 16.63 3.06
N LEU A 133 11.39 15.65 3.85
CA LEU A 133 12.11 15.90 5.10
C LEU A 133 13.62 15.93 4.82
N ARG A 134 14.18 17.13 4.75
CA ARG A 134 15.62 17.32 4.57
C ARG A 134 16.34 17.45 5.90
N LEU A 135 17.54 16.89 5.98
CA LEU A 135 18.40 17.08 7.14
C LEU A 135 18.76 18.56 7.28
N PRO A 136 18.59 19.16 8.47
CA PRO A 136 18.94 20.56 8.66
C PRO A 136 20.45 20.77 8.61
N ALA A 137 20.87 21.87 8.03
CA ALA A 137 22.29 22.25 7.97
C ALA A 137 22.90 22.50 9.35
N LYS A 138 22.08 22.83 10.35
CA LYS A 138 22.48 23.03 11.76
C LYS A 138 21.50 22.34 12.68
N ARG A 139 22.02 21.73 13.76
CA ARG A 139 21.19 21.07 14.78
C ARG A 139 20.35 22.12 15.51
N THR A 140 19.03 21.92 15.55
CA THR A 140 18.11 22.73 16.32
C THR A 140 18.07 22.25 17.80
N LYS A 141 17.83 23.15 18.74
CA LYS A 141 17.81 22.84 20.18
C LYS A 141 16.55 22.05 20.60
N SER A 142 15.43 22.26 19.94
CA SER A 142 14.17 21.56 20.21
C SER A 142 13.98 20.45 19.20
N THR A 143 13.76 19.24 19.69
CA THR A 143 13.55 18.04 18.86
C THR A 143 12.35 17.28 19.41
N PRO A 144 11.11 17.80 19.22
CA PRO A 144 9.92 17.12 19.70
C PRO A 144 9.76 15.79 18.96
N THR A 145 9.40 14.77 19.72
CA THR A 145 9.18 13.41 19.21
C THR A 145 7.87 12.87 19.76
N ASP A 146 6.80 13.62 19.57
CA ASP A 146 5.48 13.16 19.94
C ASP A 146 5.16 11.86 19.19
N PRO A 147 4.45 10.91 19.81
CA PRO A 147 4.18 9.64 19.17
C PRO A 147 3.21 9.80 17.97
N LEU A 148 3.40 8.95 16.98
CA LEU A 148 2.50 8.80 15.82
C LEU A 148 2.29 7.31 15.51
N ALA A 149 1.36 6.97 14.63
CA ALA A 149 1.25 5.59 14.18
C ALA A 149 2.10 5.39 12.91
N PHE A 150 2.93 4.36 12.93
CA PHE A 150 3.72 3.93 11.79
C PHE A 150 2.92 2.93 10.95
N GLU A 151 2.95 3.09 9.63
CA GLU A 151 2.29 2.17 8.71
C GLU A 151 3.29 1.42 7.84
N SER A 152 4.18 2.14 7.16
CA SER A 152 5.12 1.55 6.20
C SER A 152 6.37 2.40 6.01
N ALA A 153 7.44 1.74 5.53
CA ALA A 153 8.64 2.43 5.09
C ALA A 153 9.32 1.62 3.99
N TRP A 154 9.81 2.29 2.95
CA TRP A 154 10.50 1.65 1.83
C TRP A 154 11.48 2.62 1.15
N MET A 155 12.53 2.07 0.55
CA MET A 155 13.41 2.81 -0.36
C MET A 155 12.71 2.90 -1.72
N SER A 156 12.74 4.07 -2.36
CA SER A 156 12.30 4.21 -3.75
C SER A 156 13.19 3.35 -4.67
N THR A 157 12.61 2.81 -5.74
CA THR A 157 13.31 1.91 -6.66
C THR A 157 14.55 2.58 -7.27
N ASN A 158 14.47 3.88 -7.54
CA ASN A 158 15.61 4.68 -8.04
C ASN A 158 16.61 5.09 -6.92
N GLY A 159 16.44 4.63 -5.69
CA GLY A 159 17.35 4.92 -4.57
C GLY A 159 17.36 6.38 -4.07
N LYS A 160 16.57 7.28 -4.68
CA LYS A 160 16.61 8.71 -4.34
C LYS A 160 15.97 9.08 -3.01
N TYR A 161 15.02 8.25 -2.53
CA TYR A 161 14.22 8.56 -1.34
C TYR A 161 14.00 7.33 -0.45
N VAL A 162 13.99 7.54 0.86
CA VAL A 162 13.25 6.67 1.79
C VAL A 162 11.89 7.30 2.03
N ASN A 163 10.84 6.54 1.74
CA ASN A 163 9.45 6.94 1.91
C ASN A 163 8.89 6.36 3.21
N LEU A 164 8.10 7.14 3.95
CA LEU A 164 7.40 6.70 5.15
C LEU A 164 5.91 6.95 4.99
N GLY A 165 5.10 5.94 5.28
CA GLY A 165 3.66 6.06 5.49
C GLY A 165 3.36 6.14 6.98
N LEU A 166 2.75 7.23 7.41
CA LEU A 166 2.50 7.57 8.80
C LEU A 166 1.02 7.94 8.99
N ASN A 167 0.49 7.71 10.19
CA ASN A 167 -0.80 8.24 10.58
C ASN A 167 -0.61 9.19 11.75
N VAL A 168 -1.00 10.45 11.54
CA VAL A 168 -0.96 11.50 12.55
C VAL A 168 -2.36 11.80 13.08
N LYS A 169 -2.46 12.20 14.34
CA LYS A 169 -3.74 12.61 14.92
C LYS A 169 -4.01 14.06 14.58
N ILE A 170 -5.21 14.32 14.05
CA ILE A 170 -5.64 15.66 13.66
C ILE A 170 -6.97 16.02 14.31
N GLY A 171 -7.28 17.30 14.35
CA GLY A 171 -8.55 17.83 14.85
C GLY A 171 -8.69 19.31 14.53
N LYS A 172 -9.89 19.84 14.66
CA LYS A 172 -10.11 21.28 14.52
C LYS A 172 -9.74 21.97 15.84
N THR A 173 -8.88 22.96 15.75
CA THR A 173 -8.64 23.96 16.79
C THR A 173 -9.60 25.11 16.55
N GLY A 174 -10.26 25.65 17.57
CA GLY A 174 -11.24 26.74 17.45
C GLY A 174 -10.83 27.86 16.49
N GLU A 175 -10.35 29.03 17.00
CA GLU A 175 -10.03 30.18 16.16
C GLU A 175 -8.61 30.18 15.56
N GLU A 176 -7.70 29.34 16.04
CA GLU A 176 -6.31 29.26 15.56
C GLU A 176 -6.04 27.94 14.84
N ASP A 177 -5.61 28.02 13.59
CA ASP A 177 -5.15 26.88 12.78
C ASP A 177 -3.76 26.43 13.23
N LYS A 178 -3.67 25.74 14.39
CA LYS A 178 -2.44 25.07 14.81
C LYS A 178 -2.09 23.98 13.82
N LYS A 179 -0.83 23.88 13.47
CA LYS A 179 -0.32 22.87 12.51
C LYS A 179 0.75 22.04 13.18
N GLN A 180 0.67 20.73 12.94
CA GLN A 180 1.73 19.82 13.30
C GLN A 180 2.96 20.03 12.42
N ALA A 181 4.12 19.66 12.92
CA ALA A 181 5.35 19.68 12.18
C ALA A 181 6.00 18.30 12.16
N LEU A 182 6.49 17.88 11.00
CA LEU A 182 7.33 16.70 10.81
C LEU A 182 8.71 17.15 10.36
N GLY A 183 9.73 16.43 10.82
CA GLY A 183 11.11 16.71 10.46
C GLY A 183 11.99 15.47 10.63
N VAL A 184 13.25 15.57 10.27
CA VAL A 184 14.25 14.54 10.49
C VAL A 184 15.56 15.17 10.93
N VAL A 185 16.25 14.55 11.89
CA VAL A 185 17.60 14.96 12.31
C VAL A 185 18.54 13.77 12.25
N ARG A 186 19.82 14.04 12.07
CA ARG A 186 20.88 13.05 12.21
C ARG A 186 21.46 13.14 13.60
N ASP A 187 21.33 12.08 14.38
CA ASP A 187 21.86 12.01 15.75
C ASP A 187 23.32 11.62 15.76
N THR A 188 23.70 10.59 15.02
CA THR A 188 25.08 10.07 14.99
C THR A 188 25.46 9.52 13.62
N ILE A 189 26.76 9.45 13.37
CA ILE A 189 27.37 8.70 12.28
C ILE A 189 28.42 7.81 12.92
N VAL A 190 28.37 6.52 12.59
CA VAL A 190 29.33 5.51 13.05
C VAL A 190 30.04 4.94 11.82
N ALA A 191 31.38 4.93 11.85
CA ALA A 191 32.16 4.24 10.84
C ALA A 191 32.13 2.74 11.14
N LEU A 192 31.87 1.92 10.13
CA LEU A 192 31.88 0.46 10.23
C LEU A 192 33.25 -0.08 9.80
N ASP A 193 33.59 -1.31 10.26
CA ASP A 193 34.88 -1.95 9.98
C ASP A 193 35.13 -2.21 8.48
N ASP A 194 34.06 -2.29 7.70
CA ASP A 194 34.10 -2.51 6.25
C ASP A 194 34.20 -1.19 5.42
N GLY A 195 34.36 -0.05 6.10
CA GLY A 195 34.51 1.27 5.49
C GLY A 195 33.20 1.97 5.17
N ARG A 196 32.04 1.34 5.36
CA ARG A 196 30.73 1.96 5.25
C ARG A 196 30.42 2.81 6.49
N ARG A 197 29.37 3.61 6.43
CA ARG A 197 28.90 4.40 7.58
C ARG A 197 27.48 4.01 7.95
N GLU A 198 27.20 4.00 9.24
CA GLU A 198 25.86 3.92 9.79
C GLU A 198 25.41 5.33 10.18
N HIS A 199 24.35 5.81 9.59
CA HIS A 199 23.71 7.08 9.92
C HIS A 199 22.46 6.83 10.73
N ARG A 200 22.43 7.27 11.97
CA ARG A 200 21.25 7.20 12.81
C ARG A 200 20.47 8.50 12.71
N LEU A 201 19.29 8.38 12.10
CA LEU A 201 18.33 9.46 11.92
C LEU A 201 17.20 9.29 12.93
N ARG A 202 16.60 10.38 13.35
CA ARG A 202 15.40 10.36 14.16
C ARG A 202 14.31 11.19 13.49
N LEU A 203 13.13 10.59 13.35
CA LEU A 203 11.93 11.29 12.91
C LEU A 203 11.48 12.22 14.04
N LEU A 204 11.24 13.47 13.70
CA LEU A 204 10.68 14.47 14.60
C LEU A 204 9.20 14.64 14.30
N HIS A 205 8.41 14.72 15.34
CA HIS A 205 7.00 15.04 15.27
C HIS A 205 6.64 15.99 16.41
N ASP A 206 6.09 17.14 16.06
CA ASP A 206 5.52 18.12 16.99
C ASP A 206 4.01 18.16 16.76
N GLN A 207 3.26 17.61 17.70
CA GLN A 207 1.79 17.63 17.68
C GLN A 207 1.23 19.06 17.83
N ASN A 208 2.03 19.99 18.40
CA ASN A 208 1.73 21.42 18.54
C ASN A 208 0.30 21.69 19.08
N ASP A 209 -0.12 20.92 20.08
CA ASP A 209 -1.47 20.98 20.68
C ASP A 209 -2.64 20.83 19.68
N VAL A 210 -2.40 20.30 18.50
CA VAL A 210 -3.49 19.96 17.56
C VAL A 210 -4.35 18.86 18.18
N PRO A 211 -5.69 19.03 18.26
CA PRO A 211 -6.58 18.02 18.83
C PRO A 211 -6.47 16.66 18.11
N GLN A 212 -6.57 15.57 18.89
CA GLN A 212 -6.36 14.22 18.40
C GLN A 212 -7.67 13.46 18.11
N ASN A 213 -8.61 14.11 17.43
CA ASN A 213 -9.97 13.58 17.21
C ASN A 213 -10.02 12.52 16.11
N TYR A 214 -9.14 12.62 15.09
CA TYR A 214 -9.13 11.77 13.91
C TYR A 214 -7.70 11.33 13.60
N SER A 215 -7.56 10.26 12.80
CA SER A 215 -6.29 9.89 12.20
C SER A 215 -6.26 10.29 10.73
N SER A 216 -5.15 10.84 10.28
CA SER A 216 -4.93 11.20 8.87
C SER A 216 -3.63 10.57 8.38
N LYS A 217 -3.71 9.88 7.25
CA LYS A 217 -2.53 9.31 6.58
C LYS A 217 -1.73 10.42 5.92
N VAL A 218 -0.45 10.44 6.21
CA VAL A 218 0.54 11.31 5.57
C VAL A 218 1.69 10.48 5.02
N TYR A 219 2.20 10.87 3.88
CA TYR A 219 3.43 10.33 3.34
C TYR A 219 4.52 11.39 3.42
N VAL A 220 5.72 10.96 3.77
CA VAL A 220 6.91 11.80 3.76
C VAL A 220 8.02 11.09 3.02
N SER A 221 8.92 11.85 2.39
CA SER A 221 10.11 11.33 1.71
C SER A 221 11.36 11.97 2.30
N ILE A 222 12.36 11.15 2.61
CA ILE A 222 13.68 11.58 3.07
C ILE A 222 14.63 11.40 1.89
N PRO A 223 15.22 12.47 1.33
CA PRO A 223 16.13 12.34 0.20
C PRO A 223 17.46 11.70 0.61
N MET A 224 18.00 10.88 -0.27
CA MET A 224 19.26 10.15 -0.06
C MET A 224 20.49 10.85 -0.68
N ASP A 225 20.33 12.05 -1.23
CA ASP A 225 21.39 12.84 -1.89
C ASP A 225 22.54 13.29 -0.97
N GLY A 226 22.44 13.06 0.32
CA GLY A 226 23.48 13.37 1.33
C GLY A 226 24.18 12.16 1.92
N PHE A 227 24.05 10.97 1.30
CA PHE A 227 24.60 9.70 1.78
C PHE A 227 25.38 8.99 0.65
N ASP A 228 26.42 8.23 1.00
CA ASP A 228 27.19 7.48 0.02
C ASP A 228 26.56 6.09 -0.22
N PRO A 229 26.71 5.53 -1.44
CA PRO A 229 26.27 4.17 -1.72
C PRO A 229 26.87 3.16 -0.74
N GLY A 230 26.03 2.26 -0.22
CA GLY A 230 26.39 1.26 0.78
C GLY A 230 26.28 1.73 2.24
N ASP A 231 26.10 3.03 2.50
CA ASP A 231 25.82 3.52 3.85
C ASP A 231 24.51 2.91 4.39
N LEU A 232 24.46 2.68 5.69
CA LEU A 232 23.26 2.22 6.39
C LEU A 232 22.52 3.41 6.99
N ILE A 233 21.24 3.50 6.73
CA ILE A 233 20.35 4.54 7.26
C ILE A 233 19.40 3.88 8.25
N LEU A 234 19.55 4.21 9.54
CA LEU A 234 18.66 3.79 10.61
C LEU A 234 17.75 4.96 10.96
N ILE A 235 16.44 4.76 10.87
CA ILE A 235 15.44 5.78 11.18
C ILE A 235 14.70 5.37 12.46
N ASP A 236 14.95 6.09 13.53
CA ASP A 236 14.26 5.92 14.81
C ASP A 236 12.96 6.74 14.80
N ILE A 237 11.85 6.09 15.11
CA ILE A 237 10.48 6.62 15.08
C ILE A 237 9.84 6.38 16.44
N ASN A 238 9.32 7.41 17.07
CA ASN A 238 8.51 7.25 18.27
C ASN A 238 7.06 6.95 17.87
N THR A 239 6.56 5.76 18.23
CA THR A 239 5.20 5.35 17.89
C THR A 239 4.35 5.20 19.16
N TYR A 240 3.00 5.18 18.99
CA TYR A 240 2.10 4.88 20.12
C TYR A 240 2.34 3.50 20.74
N ASP A 241 2.91 2.56 19.98
CA ASP A 241 3.23 1.19 20.41
C ASP A 241 4.67 1.07 20.97
N GLY A 242 5.40 2.20 21.08
CA GLY A 242 6.77 2.26 21.51
C GLY A 242 7.76 2.63 20.41
N PRO A 243 9.06 2.74 20.74
CA PRO A 243 10.09 3.11 19.77
C PRO A 243 10.29 2.03 18.70
N LEU A 244 10.45 2.48 17.46
CA LEU A 244 10.63 1.63 16.28
C LEU A 244 11.84 2.12 15.49
N THR A 245 12.69 1.21 15.01
CA THR A 245 13.78 1.52 14.07
C THR A 245 13.53 0.84 12.74
N ARG A 246 13.78 1.55 11.64
CA ARG A 246 13.82 1.01 10.27
C ARG A 246 15.19 1.22 9.66
N THR A 247 15.71 0.18 9.01
CA THR A 247 17.06 0.20 8.42
C THR A 247 16.97 0.06 6.91
N PHE A 248 17.75 0.87 6.21
CA PHE A 248 17.89 0.87 4.75
C PHE A 248 19.36 0.91 4.39
N GLU A 249 19.72 0.33 3.26
CA GLU A 249 21.04 0.47 2.66
C GLU A 249 20.92 1.40 1.45
N VAL A 250 21.79 2.40 1.34
CA VAL A 250 21.78 3.35 0.23
C VAL A 250 22.25 2.62 -1.02
N THR A 251 21.36 2.53 -2.01
CA THR A 251 21.68 1.93 -3.31
C THR A 251 22.45 2.91 -4.20
N PRO A 252 23.33 2.46 -5.08
CA PRO A 252 23.91 3.31 -6.14
C PRO A 252 22.82 3.89 -7.03
N LEU A 253 22.90 5.19 -7.37
CA LEU A 253 22.00 5.87 -8.31
C LEU A 253 22.35 5.53 -9.76
#